data_9db707047255645a2b01541a6f06dfad
#
_entry.id   9db707047255645a2b01541a6f06dfad
#
_cell.length_a   1.000
_cell.length_b   1.000
_cell.length_c   1.000
_cell.angle_alpha   90.00
_cell.angle_beta   90.00
_cell.angle_gamma   90.00
#
_symmetry.space_group_name_H-M   'P 1'
#
loop_
_entity.id
_entity.type
_entity.pdbx_description
1 polymer ?
#
loop_
_entity_poly.entity_id
_entity_poly.type
_entity_poly.pdbx_seq_one_letter_code
_entity_poly.pdbx_strand_id
1 'polypeptide(L)'
;MKKLKLIITLVTILLLQACEIYEPYNYSEVDYTPPNPPTGVVMLNGDNRVDLTWNPNREPDLSGYNIYYSDSYDGKYYSIGSTAYNFFIDYDAWNGDTYYYAVTAYDYNGNESDLSRDVVYATPRPEGFNQAIFDYRRFPNNSGYSFSLYSVVAFDSIDVDFFFENYQGDFYLDVWDDTDIQDVGPTNDIYDIPFAPTTGWSPTKDALAIVGHTYVFWTWNNHFAKIRISSITTERMVFDWAYQLVEGEIMLKRSGTSEIRNTLTKVWGR
;
A
#
# COMPACT_ATOMS: atom_id res chain seq x y z
N MET A 1 -10.10 -62.88 -69.43
CA MET A 1 -10.35 -61.42 -69.54
C MET A 1 -11.31 -60.84 -68.48
N LYS A 2 -12.39 -61.46 -68.07
CA LYS A 2 -13.33 -60.91 -67.06
C LYS A 2 -12.69 -60.81 -65.65
N LYS A 3 -11.86 -61.78 -65.25
CA LYS A 3 -11.19 -61.75 -63.89
C LYS A 3 -10.12 -60.66 -63.81
N LEU A 4 -9.39 -60.36 -64.95
CA LEU A 4 -8.38 -59.35 -64.93
C LEU A 4 -8.99 -57.92 -64.86
N LYS A 5 -10.13 -57.69 -65.51
CA LYS A 5 -10.88 -56.41 -65.44
C LYS A 5 -11.39 -56.15 -64.04
N LEU A 6 -11.83 -57.18 -63.35
CA LEU A 6 -12.37 -57.06 -61.93
C LEU A 6 -11.24 -56.69 -61.00
N ILE A 7 -10.04 -57.26 -61.11
CA ILE A 7 -8.87 -56.94 -60.29
C ILE A 7 -8.39 -55.50 -60.51
N ILE A 8 -8.32 -55.03 -61.75
CA ILE A 8 -7.94 -53.66 -62.11
C ILE A 8 -8.96 -52.66 -61.59
N THR A 9 -10.28 -52.93 -61.61
CA THR A 9 -11.32 -52.07 -61.06
C THR A 9 -11.22 -52.03 -59.57
N LEU A 10 -10.91 -53.14 -58.85
CA LEU A 10 -10.76 -53.20 -57.39
C LEU A 10 -9.54 -52.43 -56.92
N VAL A 11 -8.40 -52.48 -57.63
CA VAL A 11 -7.18 -51.74 -57.32
C VAL A 11 -7.37 -50.25 -57.57
N THR A 12 -8.12 -49.83 -58.63
CA THR A 12 -8.46 -48.40 -58.83
C THR A 12 -9.38 -47.83 -57.75
N ILE A 13 -10.28 -48.60 -57.21
CA ILE A 13 -11.17 -48.19 -56.10
C ILE A 13 -10.35 -48.08 -54.79
N LEU A 14 -9.37 -48.97 -54.54
CA LEU A 14 -8.50 -48.86 -53.38
C LEU A 14 -7.57 -47.66 -53.44
N LEU A 15 -7.11 -47.26 -54.62
CA LEU A 15 -6.25 -46.07 -54.79
C LEU A 15 -6.99 -44.74 -54.66
N LEU A 16 -8.32 -44.73 -54.76
CA LEU A 16 -9.15 -43.53 -54.56
C LEU A 16 -9.53 -43.28 -53.10
N GLN A 17 -9.28 -44.23 -52.19
CA GLN A 17 -9.50 -44.05 -50.75
C GLN A 17 -8.30 -43.51 -49.99
N ALA A 18 -7.15 -43.32 -50.61
CA ALA A 18 -5.99 -42.65 -50.01
C ALA A 18 -6.03 -41.13 -50.26
N CYS A 19 -7.23 -40.53 -50.16
CA CYS A 19 -7.31 -39.09 -49.95
C CYS A 19 -7.10 -38.90 -48.42
N GLU A 20 -5.86 -38.78 -48.00
CA GLU A 20 -5.57 -38.23 -46.68
C GLU A 20 -6.29 -36.88 -46.61
N ILE A 21 -7.26 -36.80 -45.69
CA ILE A 21 -7.83 -35.51 -45.29
C ILE A 21 -6.65 -34.77 -44.67
N TYR A 22 -6.03 -33.90 -45.45
CA TYR A 22 -5.06 -32.94 -44.97
C TYR A 22 -5.88 -31.95 -44.11
N GLU A 23 -6.03 -32.28 -42.82
CA GLU A 23 -6.49 -31.32 -41.86
C GLU A 23 -5.42 -30.20 -41.85
N PRO A 24 -5.76 -28.98 -42.26
CA PRO A 24 -4.80 -27.90 -42.14
C PRO A 24 -4.46 -27.82 -40.62
N TYR A 25 -3.21 -28.11 -40.32
CA TYR A 25 -2.68 -27.82 -39.01
C TYR A 25 -2.93 -26.33 -38.78
N ASN A 26 -3.94 -26.01 -38.00
CA ASN A 26 -4.12 -24.66 -37.47
C ASN A 26 -2.92 -24.38 -36.57
N TYR A 27 -1.87 -23.83 -37.17
CA TYR A 27 -0.89 -23.11 -36.39
C TYR A 27 -1.66 -21.96 -35.75
N SER A 28 -2.07 -22.10 -34.48
CA SER A 28 -2.38 -20.94 -33.68
C SER A 28 -1.11 -20.09 -33.70
N GLU A 29 -1.16 -18.92 -34.29
CA GLU A 29 -0.05 -17.99 -34.23
C GLU A 29 0.30 -17.81 -32.77
N VAL A 30 1.56 -18.07 -32.44
CA VAL A 30 2.03 -17.87 -31.06
C VAL A 30 2.00 -16.38 -30.81
N ASP A 31 1.24 -15.94 -29.81
CA ASP A 31 1.21 -14.55 -29.42
C ASP A 31 2.52 -14.18 -28.72
N TYR A 32 3.16 -13.12 -29.20
CA TYR A 32 4.37 -12.53 -28.62
C TYR A 32 4.13 -11.09 -28.14
N THR A 33 2.88 -10.64 -28.10
CA THR A 33 2.53 -9.27 -27.76
C THR A 33 2.26 -9.17 -26.27
N PRO A 34 3.12 -8.51 -25.47
CA PRO A 34 2.84 -8.37 -24.06
C PRO A 34 1.64 -7.42 -23.80
N PRO A 35 0.96 -7.56 -22.67
CA PRO A 35 -0.02 -6.57 -22.22
C PRO A 35 0.59 -5.18 -22.03
N ASN A 36 -0.25 -4.15 -21.92
CA ASN A 36 0.24 -2.82 -21.56
C ASN A 36 0.74 -2.81 -20.10
N PRO A 37 1.76 -1.97 -19.79
CA PRO A 37 2.17 -1.77 -18.41
C PRO A 37 1.00 -1.27 -17.55
N PRO A 38 0.83 -1.77 -16.31
CA PRO A 38 -0.16 -1.27 -15.37
C PRO A 38 0.00 0.23 -15.10
N THR A 39 -1.10 0.90 -14.81
CA THR A 39 -1.16 2.34 -14.53
C THR A 39 -1.93 2.63 -13.25
N GLY A 40 -1.72 3.81 -12.67
CA GLY A 40 -2.43 4.23 -11.45
C GLY A 40 -2.04 3.40 -10.24
N VAL A 41 -0.78 3.00 -10.16
CA VAL A 41 -0.26 2.29 -8.99
C VAL A 41 -0.28 3.21 -7.78
N VAL A 42 -0.88 2.74 -6.70
CA VAL A 42 -1.03 3.47 -5.44
C VAL A 42 -0.67 2.55 -4.29
N MET A 43 -0.05 3.13 -3.26
CA MET A 43 0.36 2.39 -2.06
C MET A 43 -0.27 2.96 -0.79
N LEU A 44 -0.43 2.10 0.19
CA LEU A 44 -0.84 2.43 1.55
C LEU A 44 0.18 1.85 2.52
N ASN A 45 0.82 2.74 3.28
CA ASN A 45 1.74 2.34 4.35
C ASN A 45 0.95 1.76 5.54
N GLY A 46 1.33 0.60 6.00
CA GLY A 46 0.86 -0.03 7.23
C GLY A 46 2.02 -0.37 8.17
N ASP A 47 1.74 -1.11 9.22
CA ASP A 47 2.74 -1.61 10.17
C ASP A 47 3.43 -2.85 9.58
N ASN A 48 4.72 -2.72 9.27
CA ASN A 48 5.53 -3.73 8.57
C ASN A 48 4.83 -4.28 7.32
N ARG A 49 4.18 -3.39 6.57
CA ARG A 49 3.33 -3.79 5.46
C ARG A 49 3.13 -2.64 4.47
N VAL A 50 3.04 -2.99 3.19
CA VAL A 50 2.61 -2.08 2.13
C VAL A 50 1.50 -2.73 1.30
N ASP A 51 0.36 -2.06 1.19
CA ASP A 51 -0.73 -2.46 0.31
C ASP A 51 -0.60 -1.71 -1.02
N LEU A 52 -0.51 -2.45 -2.12
CA LEU A 52 -0.45 -1.92 -3.47
C LEU A 52 -1.78 -2.16 -4.18
N THR A 53 -2.23 -1.16 -4.93
CA THR A 53 -3.39 -1.28 -5.83
C THR A 53 -3.09 -0.54 -7.13
N TRP A 54 -3.73 -0.96 -8.24
CA TRP A 54 -3.57 -0.34 -9.57
C TRP A 54 -4.82 -0.47 -10.41
N ASN A 55 -4.88 0.26 -11.52
CA ASN A 55 -5.97 0.10 -12.47
C ASN A 55 -5.86 -1.26 -13.17
N PRO A 56 -6.94 -2.03 -13.26
CA PRO A 56 -6.90 -3.33 -13.93
C PRO A 56 -6.65 -3.16 -15.43
N ASN A 57 -5.80 -3.99 -15.98
CA ASN A 57 -5.61 -4.15 -17.41
C ASN A 57 -6.88 -4.72 -18.05
N ARG A 58 -7.05 -4.51 -19.39
CA ARG A 58 -8.26 -4.88 -20.13
C ARG A 58 -8.00 -5.86 -21.26
N GLU A 59 -6.77 -6.31 -21.44
CA GLU A 59 -6.39 -7.28 -22.46
C GLU A 59 -7.12 -8.62 -22.20
N PRO A 60 -7.72 -9.22 -23.22
CA PRO A 60 -8.57 -10.42 -23.05
C PRO A 60 -7.77 -11.67 -22.67
N ASP A 61 -6.48 -11.65 -22.87
CA ASP A 61 -5.52 -12.71 -22.60
C ASP A 61 -4.65 -12.44 -21.36
N LEU A 62 -4.97 -11.40 -20.59
CA LEU A 62 -4.29 -11.11 -19.34
C LEU A 62 -4.36 -12.30 -18.38
N SER A 63 -3.20 -12.76 -17.91
CA SER A 63 -3.06 -13.83 -16.92
C SER A 63 -2.84 -13.31 -15.50
N GLY A 64 -2.12 -12.19 -15.33
CA GLY A 64 -1.84 -11.63 -14.02
C GLY A 64 -0.80 -10.52 -14.03
N TYR A 65 -0.25 -10.27 -12.85
CA TYR A 65 0.70 -9.20 -12.56
C TYR A 65 1.88 -9.73 -11.77
N ASN A 66 3.08 -9.24 -12.06
CA ASN A 66 4.26 -9.42 -11.23
C ASN A 66 4.56 -8.12 -10.50
N ILE A 67 4.95 -8.24 -9.24
CA ILE A 67 5.28 -7.12 -8.37
C ILE A 67 6.79 -7.09 -8.17
N TYR A 68 7.33 -5.88 -8.29
CA TYR A 68 8.75 -5.62 -8.16
C TYR A 68 8.99 -4.55 -7.11
N TYR A 69 10.08 -4.66 -6.38
CA TYR A 69 10.55 -3.63 -5.46
C TYR A 69 12.02 -3.26 -5.75
N SER A 70 12.40 -2.07 -5.30
CA SER A 70 13.79 -1.60 -5.23
C SER A 70 13.98 -0.79 -3.95
N ASP A 71 15.18 -0.76 -3.41
CA ASP A 71 15.60 0.09 -2.31
C ASP A 71 16.01 1.50 -2.77
N SER A 72 16.02 1.76 -4.07
CA SER A 72 16.26 3.09 -4.63
C SER A 72 15.46 3.35 -5.89
N TYR A 73 15.14 4.61 -6.14
CA TYR A 73 14.33 5.07 -7.27
C TYR A 73 14.89 4.63 -8.64
N ASP A 74 16.18 4.83 -8.86
CA ASP A 74 16.88 4.46 -10.10
C ASP A 74 17.55 3.09 -10.01
N GLY A 75 17.19 2.29 -9.00
CA GLY A 75 17.77 1.00 -8.71
C GLY A 75 17.29 -0.11 -9.64
N LYS A 76 17.76 -1.31 -9.34
CA LYS A 76 17.27 -2.53 -9.97
C LYS A 76 16.03 -3.00 -9.22
N TYR A 77 15.01 -3.36 -9.99
CA TYR A 77 13.74 -3.84 -9.46
C TYR A 77 13.72 -5.37 -9.44
N TYR A 78 13.54 -5.93 -8.26
CA TYR A 78 13.50 -7.37 -7.98
C TYR A 78 12.06 -7.84 -7.81
N SER A 79 11.71 -8.96 -8.44
CA SER A 79 10.38 -9.55 -8.28
C SER A 79 10.20 -10.07 -6.84
N ILE A 80 9.08 -9.71 -6.21
CA ILE A 80 8.69 -10.16 -4.86
C ILE A 80 7.44 -11.03 -4.85
N GLY A 81 6.73 -11.13 -5.98
CA GLY A 81 5.55 -11.96 -6.07
C GLY A 81 4.73 -11.71 -7.31
N SER A 82 3.63 -12.44 -7.43
CA SER A 82 2.65 -12.31 -8.51
C SER A 82 1.23 -12.44 -7.97
N THR A 83 0.26 -11.88 -8.70
CA THR A 83 -1.17 -11.95 -8.38
C THR A 83 -2.02 -11.91 -9.63
N ALA A 84 -3.18 -12.56 -9.61
CA ALA A 84 -4.20 -12.43 -10.66
C ALA A 84 -5.10 -11.19 -10.45
N TYR A 85 -4.99 -10.52 -9.32
CA TYR A 85 -5.82 -9.38 -8.94
C TYR A 85 -5.06 -8.06 -9.14
N ASN A 86 -5.76 -6.95 -9.21
CA ASN A 86 -5.19 -5.62 -9.29
C ASN A 86 -4.79 -5.04 -7.92
N PHE A 87 -4.39 -5.91 -7.00
CA PHE A 87 -3.83 -5.55 -5.70
C PHE A 87 -2.81 -6.60 -5.25
N PHE A 88 -1.89 -6.16 -4.39
CA PHE A 88 -0.90 -7.00 -3.73
C PHE A 88 -0.58 -6.43 -2.35
N ILE A 89 -0.25 -7.29 -1.41
CA ILE A 89 0.19 -6.89 -0.07
C ILE A 89 1.61 -7.43 0.15
N ASP A 90 2.54 -6.50 0.36
CA ASP A 90 3.89 -6.81 0.79
C ASP A 90 3.94 -6.83 2.32
N TYR A 91 4.12 -8.01 2.90
CA TYR A 91 4.26 -8.22 4.35
C TYR A 91 5.72 -8.24 4.82
N ASP A 92 6.66 -8.13 3.90
CA ASP A 92 8.10 -8.13 4.18
C ASP A 92 8.71 -6.73 4.17
N ALA A 93 7.86 -5.70 4.10
CA ALA A 93 8.26 -4.30 4.13
C ALA A 93 8.40 -3.82 5.58
N TRP A 94 9.62 -3.54 6.02
CA TRP A 94 9.94 -3.17 7.41
C TRP A 94 9.65 -1.69 7.70
N ASN A 95 9.19 -1.41 8.90
CA ASN A 95 8.96 -0.03 9.36
C ASN A 95 10.25 0.79 9.33
N GLY A 96 10.16 2.01 8.80
CA GLY A 96 11.27 2.97 8.70
C GLY A 96 12.13 2.83 7.46
N ASP A 97 12.04 1.74 6.71
CA ASP A 97 12.73 1.57 5.44
C ASP A 97 11.89 2.11 4.27
N THR A 98 12.54 2.61 3.23
CA THR A 98 11.86 3.11 2.04
C THR A 98 11.95 2.11 0.90
N TYR A 99 10.80 1.76 0.34
CA TYR A 99 10.63 0.80 -0.75
C TYR A 99 10.03 1.49 -1.97
N TYR A 100 10.65 1.27 -3.14
CA TYR A 100 10.13 1.71 -4.44
C TYR A 100 9.50 0.52 -5.14
N TYR A 101 8.26 0.66 -5.61
CA TYR A 101 7.54 -0.44 -6.25
C TYR A 101 7.26 -0.17 -7.71
N ALA A 102 7.12 -1.26 -8.47
CA ALA A 102 6.62 -1.26 -9.82
C ALA A 102 5.86 -2.56 -10.10
N VAL A 103 4.93 -2.51 -11.04
CA VAL A 103 4.09 -3.64 -11.41
C VAL A 103 4.20 -3.87 -12.89
N THR A 104 4.24 -5.14 -13.33
CA THR A 104 4.08 -5.54 -14.73
C THR A 104 2.81 -6.36 -14.90
N ALA A 105 2.31 -6.45 -16.11
CA ALA A 105 1.24 -7.36 -16.50
C ALA A 105 1.80 -8.47 -17.39
N TYR A 106 1.29 -9.69 -17.31
CA TYR A 106 1.64 -10.81 -18.19
C TYR A 106 0.40 -11.54 -18.68
N ASP A 107 0.51 -12.10 -19.89
CA ASP A 107 -0.54 -12.84 -20.56
C ASP A 107 -0.45 -14.37 -20.33
N TYR A 108 -1.37 -15.11 -20.95
CA TYR A 108 -1.39 -16.58 -20.90
C TYR A 108 -0.22 -17.23 -21.67
N ASN A 109 0.44 -16.49 -22.56
CA ASN A 109 1.61 -16.97 -23.33
C ASN A 109 2.93 -16.71 -22.60
N GLY A 110 2.88 -15.94 -21.48
CA GLY A 110 4.02 -15.56 -20.67
C GLY A 110 4.74 -14.31 -21.16
N ASN A 111 4.15 -13.55 -22.11
CA ASN A 111 4.69 -12.25 -22.50
C ASN A 111 4.42 -11.24 -21.36
N GLU A 112 5.46 -10.57 -20.93
CA GLU A 112 5.40 -9.61 -19.79
C GLU A 112 5.69 -8.19 -20.27
N SER A 113 4.87 -7.25 -19.80
CA SER A 113 5.00 -5.83 -20.08
C SER A 113 6.28 -5.21 -19.51
N ASP A 114 6.56 -3.99 -19.87
CA ASP A 114 7.47 -3.12 -19.11
C ASP A 114 6.90 -2.84 -17.71
N LEU A 115 7.77 -2.37 -16.81
CA LEU A 115 7.38 -1.90 -15.48
C LEU A 115 6.41 -0.71 -15.58
N SER A 116 5.46 -0.62 -14.63
CA SER A 116 4.60 0.54 -14.49
C SER A 116 5.44 1.81 -14.37
N ARG A 117 4.93 2.92 -14.93
CA ARG A 117 5.65 4.19 -14.98
C ARG A 117 5.36 5.11 -13.80
N ASP A 118 4.39 4.74 -12.96
CA ASP A 118 4.08 5.51 -11.77
C ASP A 118 5.28 5.48 -10.82
N VAL A 119 5.67 6.66 -10.33
CA VAL A 119 6.69 6.78 -9.29
C VAL A 119 6.00 6.60 -7.96
N VAL A 120 6.17 5.42 -7.37
CA VAL A 120 5.53 5.10 -6.09
C VAL A 120 6.55 4.53 -5.11
N TYR A 121 6.55 5.08 -3.91
CA TYR A 121 7.37 4.61 -2.81
C TYR A 121 6.57 4.57 -1.51
N ALA A 122 6.97 3.74 -0.58
CA ALA A 122 6.37 3.57 0.72
C ALA A 122 7.44 3.55 1.80
N THR A 123 7.11 4.14 2.94
CA THR A 123 7.87 3.99 4.18
C THR A 123 6.90 3.47 5.24
N PRO A 124 6.82 2.16 5.43
CA PRO A 124 5.97 1.55 6.44
C PRO A 124 6.27 2.12 7.83
N ARG A 125 5.27 2.17 8.66
CA ARG A 125 5.35 2.79 9.98
C ARG A 125 4.46 2.06 10.97
N PRO A 126 4.85 2.03 12.27
CA PRO A 126 4.01 1.44 13.30
C PRO A 126 2.68 2.17 13.44
N GLU A 127 1.64 1.40 13.69
CA GLU A 127 0.29 1.90 13.97
C GLU A 127 -0.40 1.01 15.01
N GLY A 128 -1.41 1.56 15.66
CA GLY A 128 -2.21 0.82 16.63
C GLY A 128 -3.64 1.33 16.67
N PHE A 129 -4.52 0.45 17.13
CA PHE A 129 -5.97 0.69 17.14
C PHE A 129 -6.54 0.52 18.53
N ASN A 130 -7.62 1.28 18.81
CA ASN A 130 -8.36 1.22 20.07
C ASN A 130 -7.48 1.44 21.31
N GLN A 131 -6.45 2.27 21.19
CA GLN A 131 -5.65 2.67 22.35
C GLN A 131 -6.45 3.59 23.26
N ALA A 132 -6.34 3.42 24.57
CA ALA A 132 -7.05 4.24 25.55
C ALA A 132 -6.09 4.96 26.50
N ILE A 133 -6.35 6.25 26.73
CA ILE A 133 -5.76 7.04 27.81
C ILE A 133 -6.87 7.67 28.64
N PHE A 134 -6.54 8.10 29.85
CA PHE A 134 -7.49 8.57 30.84
C PHE A 134 -7.28 10.05 31.17
N ASP A 135 -8.29 10.70 31.74
CA ASP A 135 -8.19 12.07 32.23
C ASP A 135 -7.05 12.22 33.27
N TYR A 136 -6.08 13.10 32.98
CA TYR A 136 -4.88 13.24 33.81
C TYR A 136 -5.19 13.76 35.20
N ARG A 137 -6.27 14.50 35.40
CA ARG A 137 -6.70 15.00 36.69
C ARG A 137 -7.16 13.87 37.64
N ARG A 138 -7.58 12.75 37.08
CA ARG A 138 -8.09 11.59 37.83
C ARG A 138 -7.14 10.40 37.82
N PHE A 139 -6.45 10.20 36.70
CA PHE A 139 -5.59 9.03 36.43
C PHE A 139 -4.23 9.45 35.85
N PRO A 140 -3.43 10.26 36.60
CA PRO A 140 -2.23 10.88 36.05
C PRO A 140 -1.21 9.90 35.47
N ASN A 141 -1.13 8.68 35.99
CA ASN A 141 -0.17 7.66 35.52
C ASN A 141 -0.59 6.94 34.24
N ASN A 142 -1.83 7.17 33.73
CA ASN A 142 -2.41 6.50 32.59
C ASN A 142 -3.03 7.48 31.58
N SER A 143 -2.60 8.72 31.58
CA SER A 143 -3.26 9.82 30.88
C SER A 143 -2.50 10.32 29.66
N GLY A 144 -1.22 9.99 29.56
CA GLY A 144 -0.38 10.33 28.42
C GLY A 144 -0.13 9.13 27.51
N TYR A 145 0.37 9.44 26.32
CA TYR A 145 0.84 8.46 25.33
C TYR A 145 2.20 8.85 24.80
N SER A 146 3.05 7.85 24.63
CA SER A 146 4.35 7.97 23.96
C SER A 146 4.34 7.22 22.63
N PHE A 147 4.54 7.94 21.55
CA PHE A 147 4.64 7.32 20.22
C PHE A 147 5.91 6.50 20.07
N SER A 148 7.02 6.95 20.65
CA SER A 148 8.30 6.24 20.56
C SER A 148 8.33 4.95 21.38
N LEU A 149 7.57 4.88 22.47
CA LEU A 149 7.44 3.69 23.32
C LEU A 149 6.20 2.83 22.97
N TYR A 150 5.34 3.29 22.06
CA TYR A 150 4.06 2.64 21.72
C TYR A 150 3.19 2.32 22.93
N SER A 151 3.20 3.19 23.94
CA SER A 151 2.60 2.87 25.24
C SER A 151 1.98 4.05 25.94
N VAL A 152 1.04 3.73 26.82
CA VAL A 152 0.48 4.67 27.80
C VAL A 152 1.51 4.98 28.85
N VAL A 153 1.67 6.27 29.14
CA VAL A 153 2.61 6.80 30.15
C VAL A 153 1.89 7.80 31.06
N ALA A 154 2.56 8.24 32.11
CA ALA A 154 2.08 9.36 32.92
C ALA A 154 2.12 10.67 32.11
N PHE A 155 1.21 11.62 32.39
CA PHE A 155 1.14 12.90 31.67
C PHE A 155 2.42 13.74 31.84
N ASP A 156 3.17 13.55 32.90
CA ASP A 156 4.44 14.21 33.23
C ASP A 156 5.68 13.34 32.98
N SER A 157 5.53 12.23 32.26
CA SER A 157 6.66 11.41 31.80
C SER A 157 7.53 12.21 30.84
N ILE A 158 8.85 11.99 30.88
CA ILE A 158 9.78 12.58 29.94
C ILE A 158 9.54 12.12 28.48
N ASP A 159 8.92 10.97 28.30
CA ASP A 159 8.63 10.37 27.00
C ASP A 159 7.20 10.65 26.52
N VAL A 160 6.41 11.47 27.25
CA VAL A 160 5.04 11.77 26.86
C VAL A 160 5.00 12.71 25.66
N ASP A 161 4.26 12.33 24.62
CA ASP A 161 4.05 13.19 23.45
C ASP A 161 2.75 13.98 23.54
N PHE A 162 1.70 13.42 24.17
CA PHE A 162 0.45 14.13 24.46
C PHE A 162 -0.30 13.46 25.61
N PHE A 163 -1.25 14.20 26.22
CA PHE A 163 -2.12 13.67 27.26
C PHE A 163 -3.55 14.19 27.16
N PHE A 164 -4.48 13.53 27.85
CA PHE A 164 -5.91 13.83 27.79
C PHE A 164 -6.39 14.54 29.06
N GLU A 165 -7.15 15.62 28.86
CA GLU A 165 -7.77 16.41 29.90
C GLU A 165 -9.28 16.45 29.73
N ASN A 166 -10.00 16.33 30.88
CA ASN A 166 -11.40 16.73 31.01
C ASN A 166 -11.46 17.96 31.91
N TYR A 167 -11.61 19.14 31.32
CA TYR A 167 -11.76 20.38 32.07
C TYR A 167 -13.23 20.82 32.05
N GLN A 168 -13.92 20.60 33.15
CA GLN A 168 -15.33 21.00 33.38
C GLN A 168 -16.33 20.48 32.33
N GLY A 169 -16.02 19.38 31.66
CA GLY A 169 -16.85 18.77 30.63
C GLY A 169 -16.37 19.05 29.18
N ASP A 170 -15.44 19.96 29.02
CA ASP A 170 -14.72 20.14 27.77
C ASP A 170 -13.49 19.23 27.76
N PHE A 171 -13.24 18.59 26.63
CA PHE A 171 -12.17 17.61 26.47
C PHE A 171 -11.04 18.20 25.63
N TYR A 172 -9.80 18.01 26.10
CA TYR A 172 -8.60 18.54 25.44
C TYR A 172 -7.55 17.46 25.23
N LEU A 173 -6.76 17.64 24.19
CA LEU A 173 -5.46 17.04 23.99
C LEU A 173 -4.43 18.11 24.28
N ASP A 174 -3.55 17.85 25.22
CA ASP A 174 -2.50 18.75 25.63
C ASP A 174 -1.14 18.18 25.24
N VAL A 175 -0.21 19.05 24.85
CA VAL A 175 1.18 18.72 24.59
C VAL A 175 2.10 19.66 25.38
N TRP A 176 3.31 19.21 25.67
CA TRP A 176 4.34 20.08 26.25
C TRP A 176 4.96 21.00 25.19
N ASP A 177 5.74 21.99 25.65
CA ASP A 177 6.30 23.08 24.80
C ASP A 177 7.13 22.59 23.61
N ASP A 178 7.73 21.42 23.72
CA ASP A 178 8.62 20.80 22.71
C ASP A 178 7.89 19.92 21.69
N THR A 179 6.60 19.72 21.84
CA THR A 179 5.72 19.01 20.90
C THR A 179 4.69 19.98 20.32
N ASP A 180 4.37 19.84 19.05
CA ASP A 180 3.31 20.59 18.38
C ASP A 180 2.10 19.69 18.06
N ILE A 181 0.91 20.27 18.13
CA ILE A 181 -0.35 19.59 17.80
C ILE A 181 -1.20 20.43 16.83
N GLN A 182 -1.91 19.75 15.94
CA GLN A 182 -2.92 20.36 15.06
C GLN A 182 -4.13 19.45 14.91
N ASP A 183 -5.33 20.00 15.12
CA ASP A 183 -6.57 19.37 14.66
C ASP A 183 -6.72 19.57 13.15
N VAL A 184 -6.70 18.47 12.39
CA VAL A 184 -6.87 18.51 10.92
C VAL A 184 -8.32 18.24 10.50
N GLY A 185 -9.24 18.17 11.46
CA GLY A 185 -10.68 18.04 11.24
C GLY A 185 -11.19 16.61 11.16
N PRO A 186 -12.48 16.45 10.80
CA PRO A 186 -13.14 15.14 10.74
C PRO A 186 -12.60 14.28 9.60
N THR A 187 -12.41 12.99 9.88
CA THR A 187 -11.95 11.97 8.93
C THR A 187 -12.78 10.70 9.03
N ASN A 188 -12.77 9.84 8.01
CA ASN A 188 -13.45 8.55 8.05
C ASN A 188 -12.61 7.49 8.78
N ASP A 189 -11.30 7.51 8.57
CA ASP A 189 -10.35 6.59 9.21
C ASP A 189 -8.99 7.27 9.47
N ILE A 190 -8.07 6.56 10.11
CA ILE A 190 -6.72 7.04 10.40
C ILE A 190 -5.89 7.27 9.11
N TYR A 191 -6.31 6.74 7.97
CA TYR A 191 -5.59 6.80 6.71
C TYR A 191 -5.97 8.01 5.84
N ASP A 192 -6.98 8.79 6.18
CA ASP A 192 -7.43 9.94 5.37
C ASP A 192 -6.41 11.09 5.31
N ILE A 193 -5.51 11.19 6.29
CA ILE A 193 -4.47 12.22 6.34
C ILE A 193 -3.15 11.64 5.82
N PRO A 194 -2.74 11.95 4.57
CA PRO A 194 -1.55 11.37 3.95
C PRO A 194 -0.24 12.02 4.40
N PHE A 195 -0.26 13.32 4.73
CA PHE A 195 0.93 14.09 5.07
C PHE A 195 0.70 14.91 6.32
N ALA A 196 1.77 15.11 7.10
CA ALA A 196 1.76 16.06 8.19
C ALA A 196 1.66 17.50 7.65
N PRO A 197 0.93 18.39 8.30
CA PRO A 197 0.92 19.82 7.97
C PRO A 197 2.29 20.44 8.25
N THR A 198 2.67 21.43 7.46
CA THR A 198 3.92 22.19 7.66
C THR A 198 3.71 23.51 8.38
N THR A 199 2.46 23.90 8.62
CA THR A 199 2.06 25.14 9.28
C THR A 199 0.70 24.96 9.97
N GLY A 200 0.31 25.88 10.83
CA GLY A 200 -1.02 25.87 11.49
C GLY A 200 -1.06 25.09 12.80
N TRP A 201 0.09 24.86 13.41
CA TRP A 201 0.21 24.26 14.72
C TRP A 201 -0.44 25.11 15.81
N SER A 202 -1.03 24.47 16.81
CA SER A 202 -1.68 25.17 17.91
C SER A 202 -0.67 26.04 18.70
N PRO A 203 -0.89 27.34 18.83
CA PRO A 203 -0.01 28.21 19.61
C PRO A 203 -0.19 28.04 21.12
N THR A 204 -1.29 27.42 21.55
CA THR A 204 -1.62 27.20 22.96
C THR A 204 -1.20 25.83 23.47
N LYS A 205 -0.62 25.00 22.57
CA LYS A 205 -0.15 23.64 22.89
C LYS A 205 -1.29 22.70 23.35
N ASP A 206 -2.49 22.99 22.90
CA ASP A 206 -3.67 22.17 23.15
C ASP A 206 -4.59 22.12 21.91
N ALA A 207 -5.52 21.21 21.90
CA ALA A 207 -6.61 21.14 20.94
C ALA A 207 -7.86 20.55 21.58
N LEU A 208 -9.06 21.03 21.19
CA LEU A 208 -10.31 20.38 21.61
C LEU A 208 -10.35 18.95 21.08
N ALA A 209 -10.57 17.98 21.98
CA ALA A 209 -10.68 16.58 21.63
C ALA A 209 -12.10 16.26 21.14
N ILE A 210 -12.26 16.00 19.85
CA ILE A 210 -13.54 15.77 19.18
C ILE A 210 -13.55 14.36 18.57
N VAL A 211 -14.60 13.59 18.84
CA VAL A 211 -14.77 12.24 18.26
C VAL A 211 -14.88 12.34 16.73
N GLY A 212 -14.14 11.48 16.05
CA GLY A 212 -14.09 11.43 14.58
C GLY A 212 -13.08 12.37 13.94
N HIS A 213 -12.43 13.26 14.73
CA HIS A 213 -11.34 14.11 14.24
C HIS A 213 -10.00 13.38 14.27
N THR A 214 -9.12 13.78 13.37
CA THR A 214 -7.71 13.37 13.35
C THR A 214 -6.85 14.55 13.80
N TYR A 215 -5.86 14.25 14.62
CA TYR A 215 -4.87 15.18 15.14
C TYR A 215 -3.50 14.75 14.66
N VAL A 216 -2.67 15.70 14.25
CA VAL A 216 -1.28 15.45 13.87
C VAL A 216 -0.38 16.09 14.91
N PHE A 217 0.72 15.40 15.22
CA PHE A 217 1.74 15.82 16.17
C PHE A 217 3.08 15.95 15.46
N TRP A 218 3.86 16.96 15.84
CA TRP A 218 5.27 17.07 15.54
C TRP A 218 6.03 16.95 16.86
N THR A 219 6.64 15.79 17.06
CA THR A 219 7.23 15.42 18.34
C THR A 219 8.59 16.10 18.56
N TRP A 220 9.01 16.21 19.81
CA TRP A 220 10.27 16.85 20.23
C TRP A 220 11.53 16.29 19.52
N ASN A 221 11.51 15.04 19.10
CA ASN A 221 12.60 14.36 18.38
C ASN A 221 12.44 14.42 16.86
N ASN A 222 11.67 15.39 16.35
CA ASN A 222 11.47 15.68 14.93
C ASN A 222 10.82 14.55 14.13
N HIS A 223 9.89 13.81 14.75
CA HIS A 223 9.05 12.84 14.05
C HIS A 223 7.62 13.32 13.97
N PHE A 224 6.85 12.76 13.03
CA PHE A 224 5.44 13.05 12.89
C PHE A 224 4.59 11.85 13.31
N ALA A 225 3.51 12.14 14.00
CA ALA A 225 2.51 11.16 14.38
C ALA A 225 1.11 11.68 14.11
N LYS A 226 0.13 10.79 14.12
CA LYS A 226 -1.28 11.15 14.11
C LYS A 226 -2.09 10.21 14.98
N ILE A 227 -3.19 10.75 15.51
CA ILE A 227 -4.23 9.96 16.14
C ILE A 227 -5.57 10.28 15.50
N ARG A 228 -6.51 9.35 15.57
CA ARG A 228 -7.93 9.58 15.27
C ARG A 228 -8.76 9.15 16.45
N ILE A 229 -9.56 10.06 16.99
CA ILE A 229 -10.38 9.77 18.18
C ILE A 229 -11.61 8.97 17.76
N SER A 230 -11.78 7.80 18.36
CA SER A 230 -12.93 6.91 18.12
C SER A 230 -14.04 7.07 19.17
N SER A 231 -13.69 7.39 20.42
CA SER A 231 -14.66 7.68 21.47
C SER A 231 -14.08 8.50 22.62
N ILE A 232 -14.93 9.27 23.30
CA ILE A 232 -14.58 10.03 24.50
C ILE A 232 -15.67 9.82 25.54
N THR A 233 -15.26 9.67 26.79
CA THR A 233 -16.10 9.74 27.99
C THR A 233 -15.49 10.73 28.98
N THR A 234 -16.18 11.01 30.08
CA THR A 234 -15.67 11.88 31.13
C THR A 234 -14.38 11.40 31.83
N GLU A 235 -14.01 10.15 31.61
CA GLU A 235 -12.84 9.54 32.25
C GLU A 235 -11.75 9.12 31.30
N ARG A 236 -12.10 8.82 30.02
CA ARG A 236 -11.14 8.27 29.05
C ARG A 236 -11.45 8.68 27.62
N MET A 237 -10.40 8.67 26.80
CA MET A 237 -10.44 8.77 25.36
C MET A 237 -9.90 7.49 24.74
N VAL A 238 -10.50 7.06 23.61
CA VAL A 238 -10.02 5.93 22.79
C VAL A 238 -9.67 6.46 21.39
N PHE A 239 -8.54 6.02 20.87
CA PHE A 239 -8.02 6.49 19.58
C PHE A 239 -7.25 5.40 18.84
N ASP A 240 -7.16 5.58 17.53
CA ASP A 240 -6.22 4.89 16.66
C ASP A 240 -5.02 5.81 16.41
N TRP A 241 -3.83 5.25 16.20
CA TRP A 241 -2.62 6.04 16.04
C TRP A 241 -1.68 5.50 14.97
N ALA A 242 -0.79 6.36 14.48
CA ALA A 242 0.31 6.00 13.60
C ALA A 242 1.50 6.95 13.83
N TYR A 243 2.71 6.42 13.73
CA TYR A 243 3.96 7.14 14.04
C TYR A 243 5.01 6.93 12.95
N GLN A 244 5.52 8.02 12.36
CA GLN A 244 6.58 7.98 11.36
C GLN A 244 7.94 7.83 12.04
N LEU A 245 8.70 6.78 11.66
CA LEU A 245 10.02 6.48 12.25
C LEU A 245 11.17 7.22 11.58
N VAL A 246 10.95 7.82 10.41
CA VAL A 246 11.98 8.59 9.71
C VAL A 246 11.90 10.04 10.16
N GLU A 247 12.99 10.54 10.72
CA GLU A 247 13.10 11.91 11.23
C GLU A 247 12.82 12.94 10.12
N GLY A 248 11.92 13.87 10.39
CA GLY A 248 11.51 14.92 9.46
C GLY A 248 10.64 14.47 8.28
N GLU A 249 10.33 13.16 8.16
CA GLU A 249 9.48 12.63 7.09
C GLU A 249 8.01 12.94 7.40
N ILE A 250 7.38 13.72 6.53
CA ILE A 250 5.98 14.15 6.68
C ILE A 250 4.95 13.13 6.18
N MET A 251 5.38 12.05 5.55
CA MET A 251 4.47 11.05 5.00
C MET A 251 3.84 10.20 6.10
N LEU A 252 2.57 10.41 6.33
CA LEU A 252 1.77 9.70 7.34
C LEU A 252 0.86 8.63 6.74
N LYS A 253 0.76 8.55 5.40
CA LYS A 253 -0.03 7.57 4.69
C LYS A 253 0.50 7.39 3.25
N ARG A 254 -0.22 7.40 2.32
CA ARG A 254 -0.19 7.03 0.92
C ARG A 254 0.78 7.89 0.12
N SER A 255 1.74 7.32 -0.54
CA SER A 255 2.41 8.02 -1.63
C SER A 255 1.83 7.58 -2.97
N GLY A 256 1.43 8.55 -3.75
CA GLY A 256 1.15 8.40 -5.15
C GLY A 256 1.56 9.72 -5.76
N THR A 257 2.71 9.77 -6.39
CA THR A 257 3.07 10.91 -7.22
C THR A 257 2.69 10.58 -8.65
N SER A 258 2.16 11.56 -9.34
CA SER A 258 1.84 11.49 -10.77
C SER A 258 3.08 11.60 -11.67
N GLU A 259 4.28 11.48 -11.13
CA GLU A 259 5.51 11.50 -11.90
C GLU A 259 5.67 10.21 -12.69
N ILE A 260 6.14 10.32 -13.93
CA ILE A 260 6.30 9.20 -14.85
C ILE A 260 7.78 8.87 -14.98
N ARG A 261 8.13 7.62 -14.75
CA ARG A 261 9.49 7.11 -14.93
C ARG A 261 9.83 6.97 -16.41
N ASN A 262 11.05 7.34 -16.78
CA ASN A 262 11.49 7.26 -18.17
C ASN A 262 11.99 5.86 -18.53
N THR A 263 12.77 5.22 -17.66
CA THR A 263 13.34 3.88 -17.90
C THR A 263 13.66 3.18 -16.58
N LEU A 264 13.25 1.92 -16.46
CA LEU A 264 13.58 1.07 -15.30
C LEU A 264 14.23 -0.21 -15.77
N THR A 265 15.15 -0.76 -14.97
CA THR A 265 15.81 -2.03 -15.24
C THR A 265 15.18 -3.14 -14.42
N LYS A 266 14.56 -4.12 -15.10
CA LYS A 266 14.10 -5.37 -14.50
C LYS A 266 15.28 -6.33 -14.27
N VAL A 267 15.25 -7.03 -13.14
CA VAL A 267 16.12 -8.17 -12.86
C VAL A 267 15.25 -9.40 -12.60
N TRP A 268 15.41 -10.43 -13.44
CA TRP A 268 14.70 -11.70 -13.33
C TRP A 268 15.37 -12.56 -12.27
N GLY A 269 14.64 -12.87 -11.21
CA GLY A 269 14.98 -13.88 -10.21
C GLY A 269 16.12 -13.51 -9.25
N ARG A 270 16.01 -14.00 -8.05
CA ARG A 270 17.12 -14.33 -7.15
C ARG A 270 17.51 -15.77 -7.34
#